data_1a44bd3db22188fc08923bfc6fa9141e
#
_entry.id   1a44bd3db22188fc08923bfc6fa9141e
#
_cell.length_a   1.000
_cell.length_b   1.000
_cell.length_c   1.000
_cell.angle_alpha   90.00
_cell.angle_beta   90.00
_cell.angle_gamma   90.00
#
_symmetry.space_group_name_H-M   'P 1'
#
loop_
_entity.id
_entity.type
_entity.pdbx_description
1 polymer ?
#
loop_
_entity_poly.entity_id
_entity_poly.type
_entity_poly.pdbx_seq_one_letter_code
_entity_poly.pdbx_strand_id
1 'polypeptide(L)'
;AVALKELMCRIDSKEIDEILSRLWAAYESPGEAPKGVREQIFRNLRKTFLPKPRYNINRTIWRSVAAVFICLMTGLSAYLYIDRGEMQKTLDSEYLVQVGKGEKAMVTLPDGTKVYLNAQSALSYPASFGQQERKVQFSGEAYFDVARDEKKPFIVDNPVISVKVLGTVFNFYATTHDDWFETTLVEGKVEVTLKMPTPRKEILKPNQKIRYNKLTGAWNISTTDVWEDTAWKRGDMMFRSKTFEEVIKQLEIYYGVTINAEGNYPKKLFTGTFHEDDVNAVLLNLQQHYDFEYNKIGNVINLKLNY
;
A
#
# COMPACT_ATOMS: atom_id res chain seq x y z
N ALA A 1 -11.97 25.69 -73.34
CA ALA A 1 -10.68 25.17 -72.80
C ALA A 1 -10.92 24.22 -71.65
N VAL A 2 -11.83 24.50 -70.73
CA VAL A 2 -12.11 23.65 -69.52
C VAL A 2 -12.76 22.30 -69.88
N ALA A 3 -13.79 22.31 -70.77
CA ALA A 3 -14.47 21.13 -71.25
C ALA A 3 -13.58 20.14 -72.02
N LEU A 4 -12.63 20.64 -72.78
CA LEU A 4 -11.67 19.80 -73.50
C LEU A 4 -10.68 19.13 -72.53
N LYS A 5 -10.33 19.78 -71.42
CA LYS A 5 -9.45 19.26 -70.38
C LYS A 5 -10.11 18.18 -69.58
N GLU A 6 -11.40 18.30 -69.30
CA GLU A 6 -12.21 17.27 -68.66
C GLU A 6 -12.44 16.02 -69.51
N LEU A 7 -12.67 16.24 -70.85
CA LEU A 7 -12.82 15.13 -71.81
C LEU A 7 -11.52 14.33 -71.93
N MET A 8 -10.36 15.03 -71.96
CA MET A 8 -9.04 14.41 -72.07
C MET A 8 -8.64 13.64 -70.77
N CYS A 9 -9.21 13.95 -69.60
CA CYS A 9 -8.98 13.19 -68.37
C CYS A 9 -9.67 11.83 -68.34
N ARG A 10 -10.61 11.57 -69.28
CA ARG A 10 -11.39 10.31 -69.38
C ARG A 10 -10.82 9.32 -70.40
N ILE A 11 -9.88 9.75 -71.25
CA ILE A 11 -9.30 8.90 -72.30
C ILE A 11 -8.00 8.31 -71.76
N ASP A 12 -7.77 7.04 -72.05
CA ASP A 12 -6.52 6.36 -71.62
C ASP A 12 -5.31 7.03 -72.29
N SER A 13 -4.22 7.18 -71.51
CA SER A 13 -2.98 7.83 -71.98
C SER A 13 -2.38 7.19 -73.25
N LYS A 14 -2.64 5.89 -73.47
CA LYS A 14 -2.22 5.17 -74.69
C LYS A 14 -3.06 5.60 -75.90
N GLU A 15 -4.35 5.77 -75.74
CA GLU A 15 -5.25 6.25 -76.81
C GLU A 15 -4.90 7.69 -77.25
N ILE A 16 -4.61 8.55 -76.25
CA ILE A 16 -4.17 9.92 -76.57
C ILE A 16 -2.85 9.93 -77.37
N ASP A 17 -1.90 9.07 -76.95
CA ASP A 17 -0.62 8.97 -77.61
C ASP A 17 -0.75 8.46 -79.10
N GLU A 18 -1.66 7.48 -79.28
CA GLU A 18 -1.97 6.96 -80.61
C GLU A 18 -2.67 7.96 -81.49
N ILE A 19 -3.65 8.70 -81.00
CA ILE A 19 -4.34 9.79 -81.74
C ILE A 19 -3.37 10.90 -82.08
N LEU A 20 -2.50 11.37 -81.15
CA LEU A 20 -1.50 12.39 -81.38
C LEU A 20 -0.49 11.93 -82.45
N SER A 21 -0.09 10.65 -82.41
CA SER A 21 0.85 10.10 -83.42
C SER A 21 0.23 10.04 -84.83
N ARG A 22 -1.03 9.64 -84.90
CA ARG A 22 -1.80 9.62 -86.20
C ARG A 22 -2.00 11.03 -86.78
N LEU A 23 -2.42 11.99 -85.96
CA LEU A 23 -2.62 13.37 -86.34
C LEU A 23 -1.30 14.02 -86.79
N TRP A 24 -0.20 13.71 -86.08
CA TRP A 24 1.14 14.22 -86.39
C TRP A 24 1.67 13.64 -87.71
N ALA A 25 1.40 12.34 -87.98
CA ALA A 25 1.78 11.70 -89.24
C ALA A 25 1.00 12.25 -90.45
N ALA A 26 -0.28 12.64 -90.23
CA ALA A 26 -1.14 13.22 -91.28
C ALA A 26 -0.93 14.73 -91.53
N TYR A 27 -0.20 15.39 -90.66
CA TYR A 27 0.06 16.83 -90.77
C TYR A 27 1.14 17.11 -91.87
N GLU A 28 0.72 17.57 -93.04
CA GLU A 28 1.58 18.09 -94.12
C GLU A 28 1.90 19.53 -93.82
N SER A 29 3.15 19.80 -93.44
CA SER A 29 3.61 21.17 -93.22
C SER A 29 3.76 21.96 -94.51
N PRO A 30 3.17 23.15 -94.69
CA PRO A 30 3.39 24.01 -95.83
C PRO A 30 4.70 24.77 -95.66
N GLY A 31 5.82 24.09 -95.82
CA GLY A 31 7.17 24.61 -95.72
C GLY A 31 8.16 23.69 -95.09
N GLU A 32 9.45 23.70 -95.52
CA GLU A 32 10.51 22.85 -94.96
C GLU A 32 10.95 23.31 -93.54
N ALA A 33 10.28 22.82 -92.54
CA ALA A 33 10.80 22.94 -91.19
C ALA A 33 12.01 22.03 -91.01
N PRO A 34 13.11 22.44 -90.37
CA PRO A 34 14.25 21.60 -90.08
C PRO A 34 13.79 20.36 -89.29
N LYS A 35 14.21 19.15 -89.73
CA LYS A 35 13.78 17.85 -89.12
C LYS A 35 13.83 17.81 -87.55
N GLY A 36 14.77 18.51 -86.92
CA GLY A 36 14.91 18.58 -85.49
C GLY A 36 13.81 19.40 -84.75
N VAL A 37 13.24 20.42 -85.43
CA VAL A 37 12.21 21.29 -84.85
C VAL A 37 10.86 20.54 -84.72
N ARG A 38 10.53 19.76 -85.76
CA ARG A 38 9.30 18.92 -85.79
C ARG A 38 9.26 17.93 -84.59
N GLU A 39 10.38 17.26 -84.38
CA GLU A 39 10.44 16.27 -83.23
C GLU A 39 10.44 16.97 -81.88
N GLN A 40 10.98 18.15 -81.76
CA GLN A 40 10.99 18.92 -80.53
C GLN A 40 9.59 19.42 -80.17
N ILE A 41 8.84 19.91 -81.20
CA ILE A 41 7.43 20.30 -81.00
C ILE A 41 6.60 19.09 -80.62
N PHE A 42 6.74 17.93 -81.28
CA PHE A 42 6.02 16.69 -80.87
C PHE A 42 6.34 16.26 -79.50
N ARG A 43 7.59 16.27 -79.08
CA ARG A 43 7.98 15.95 -77.67
C ARG A 43 7.38 16.91 -76.66
N ASN A 44 7.31 18.20 -76.99
CA ASN A 44 6.71 19.20 -76.11
C ASN A 44 5.17 19.00 -75.97
N LEU A 45 4.49 18.74 -77.08
CA LEU A 45 3.07 18.43 -77.13
C LEU A 45 2.75 17.16 -76.31
N ARG A 46 3.54 16.11 -76.52
CA ARG A 46 3.43 14.87 -75.76
C ARG A 46 3.59 15.09 -74.31
N LYS A 47 4.57 15.88 -73.83
CA LYS A 47 4.77 16.24 -72.41
C LYS A 47 3.63 17.08 -71.83
N THR A 48 2.98 17.89 -72.67
CA THR A 48 1.91 18.77 -72.19
C THR A 48 0.56 18.08 -72.09
N PHE A 49 0.30 17.13 -72.98
CA PHE A 49 -0.99 16.45 -73.10
C PHE A 49 -1.05 15.08 -72.39
N LEU A 50 0.10 14.39 -72.18
CA LEU A 50 0.11 13.18 -71.42
C LEU A 50 0.07 13.48 -69.94
N PRO A 51 -0.85 12.92 -69.18
CA PRO A 51 -0.90 13.07 -67.76
C PRO A 51 0.38 12.49 -67.14
N LYS A 52 1.05 13.24 -66.28
CA LYS A 52 2.16 12.69 -65.50
C LYS A 52 1.68 11.42 -64.76
N PRO A 53 2.46 10.35 -64.77
CA PRO A 53 2.06 9.15 -64.03
C PRO A 53 1.79 9.55 -62.58
N ARG A 54 0.52 9.46 -62.13
CA ARG A 54 0.19 9.54 -60.74
C ARG A 54 0.80 8.29 -60.08
N TYR A 55 1.81 8.49 -59.26
CA TYR A 55 2.32 7.44 -58.40
C TYR A 55 1.17 7.02 -57.50
N ASN A 56 0.44 6.01 -57.88
CA ASN A 56 -0.45 5.29 -56.99
C ASN A 56 0.47 4.50 -56.04
N ILE A 57 0.89 5.15 -54.94
CA ILE A 57 1.50 4.41 -53.84
C ILE A 57 0.49 3.31 -53.50
N ASN A 58 0.86 2.10 -53.82
CA ASN A 58 -0.02 0.95 -53.81
C ASN A 58 -0.81 0.94 -52.51
N ARG A 59 -2.14 0.98 -52.61
CA ARG A 59 -3.07 0.86 -51.46
C ARG A 59 -2.72 -0.30 -50.57
N THR A 60 -2.08 -1.31 -51.12
CA THR A 60 -1.51 -2.48 -50.44
C THR A 60 -0.35 -2.15 -49.51
N ILE A 61 0.58 -1.24 -49.95
CA ILE A 61 1.72 -0.82 -49.10
C ILE A 61 1.21 -0.06 -47.88
N TRP A 62 0.27 0.87 -48.07
CA TRP A 62 -0.35 1.60 -46.95
C TRP A 62 -1.09 0.69 -45.97
N ARG A 63 -1.78 -0.34 -46.48
CA ARG A 63 -2.45 -1.37 -45.63
C ARG A 63 -1.44 -2.20 -44.85
N SER A 64 -0.32 -2.57 -45.47
CA SER A 64 0.76 -3.31 -44.79
C SER A 64 1.43 -2.47 -43.69
N VAL A 65 1.73 -1.19 -43.97
CA VAL A 65 2.31 -0.25 -42.97
C VAL A 65 1.34 -0.03 -41.81
N ALA A 66 0.04 0.14 -42.09
CA ALA A 66 -0.98 0.26 -41.04
C ALA A 66 -1.11 -1.00 -40.20
N ALA A 67 -1.07 -2.18 -40.82
CA ALA A 67 -1.11 -3.45 -40.09
C ALA A 67 0.10 -3.62 -39.16
N VAL A 68 1.32 -3.33 -39.64
CA VAL A 68 2.53 -3.37 -38.81
C VAL A 68 2.43 -2.38 -37.65
N PHE A 69 1.96 -1.15 -37.93
CA PHE A 69 1.77 -0.14 -36.87
C PHE A 69 0.75 -0.56 -35.82
N ILE A 70 -0.37 -1.15 -36.24
CA ILE A 70 -1.38 -1.69 -35.31
C ILE A 70 -0.79 -2.81 -34.47
N CYS A 71 -0.03 -3.75 -35.07
CA CYS A 71 0.64 -4.82 -34.33
C CYS A 71 1.66 -4.28 -33.30
N LEU A 72 2.43 -3.26 -33.65
CA LEU A 72 3.37 -2.62 -32.73
C LEU A 72 2.65 -1.90 -31.59
N MET A 73 1.57 -1.18 -31.88
CA MET A 73 0.78 -0.48 -30.87
C MET A 73 0.04 -1.43 -29.95
N THR A 74 -0.52 -2.54 -30.48
CA THR A 74 -1.15 -3.57 -29.65
C THR A 74 -0.12 -4.31 -28.80
N GLY A 75 1.06 -4.64 -29.35
CA GLY A 75 2.16 -5.26 -28.61
C GLY A 75 2.69 -4.35 -27.51
N LEU A 76 2.89 -3.07 -27.78
CA LEU A 76 3.28 -2.07 -26.76
C LEU A 76 2.21 -1.89 -25.70
N SER A 77 0.94 -1.83 -26.09
CA SER A 77 -0.18 -1.73 -25.14
C SER A 77 -0.27 -2.95 -24.24
N ALA A 78 -0.12 -4.16 -24.80
CA ALA A 78 -0.10 -5.40 -24.03
C ALA A 78 1.10 -5.47 -23.09
N TYR A 79 2.29 -5.07 -23.54
CA TYR A 79 3.49 -4.98 -22.68
C TYR A 79 3.28 -4.04 -21.50
N LEU A 80 2.78 -2.81 -21.75
CA LEU A 80 2.51 -1.84 -20.69
C LEU A 80 1.40 -2.31 -19.74
N TYR A 81 0.42 -3.06 -20.23
CA TYR A 81 -0.64 -3.63 -19.41
C TYR A 81 -0.12 -4.74 -18.47
N ILE A 82 0.75 -5.61 -18.98
CA ILE A 82 1.38 -6.69 -18.18
C ILE A 82 2.33 -6.08 -17.14
N ASP A 83 3.18 -5.13 -17.53
CA ASP A 83 4.11 -4.45 -16.63
C ASP A 83 3.40 -3.73 -15.48
N ARG A 84 2.27 -3.06 -15.76
CA ARG A 84 1.40 -2.48 -14.72
C ARG A 84 0.82 -3.54 -13.79
N GLY A 85 0.43 -4.70 -14.31
CA GLY A 85 -0.14 -5.78 -13.52
C GLY A 85 0.87 -6.40 -12.54
N GLU A 86 2.13 -6.55 -12.93
CA GLU A 86 3.20 -7.03 -12.04
C GLU A 86 3.57 -5.97 -10.98
N MET A 87 3.65 -4.71 -11.36
CA MET A 87 3.90 -3.60 -10.44
C MET A 87 2.78 -3.51 -9.39
N GLN A 88 1.53 -3.67 -9.79
CA GLN A 88 0.39 -3.65 -8.86
C GLN A 88 0.43 -4.81 -7.87
N LYS A 89 0.75 -6.02 -8.31
CA LYS A 89 0.92 -7.19 -7.42
C LYS A 89 2.04 -6.99 -6.40
N THR A 90 3.13 -6.35 -6.79
CA THR A 90 4.24 -6.02 -5.88
C THR A 90 3.83 -4.96 -4.86
N LEU A 91 3.03 -3.97 -5.26
CA LEU A 91 2.51 -2.92 -4.37
C LEU A 91 1.45 -3.43 -3.39
N ASP A 92 0.72 -4.49 -3.75
CA ASP A 92 -0.30 -5.14 -2.91
C ASP A 92 0.31 -6.18 -1.95
N SER A 93 1.62 -6.47 -2.05
CA SER A 93 2.29 -7.34 -1.08
C SER A 93 2.34 -6.68 0.30
N GLU A 94 2.11 -7.46 1.34
CA GLU A 94 2.16 -7.00 2.73
C GLU A 94 3.42 -7.49 3.42
N TYR A 95 4.05 -6.59 4.18
CA TYR A 95 5.06 -6.94 5.16
C TYR A 95 4.38 -7.21 6.49
N LEU A 96 4.67 -8.35 7.09
CA LEU A 96 4.12 -8.76 8.37
C LEU A 96 5.25 -8.97 9.37
N VAL A 97 5.13 -8.33 10.53
CA VAL A 97 5.99 -8.55 11.69
C VAL A 97 5.12 -9.11 12.81
N GLN A 98 5.48 -10.28 13.30
CA GLN A 98 4.79 -10.93 14.43
C GLN A 98 5.77 -11.16 15.57
N VAL A 99 5.34 -10.89 16.79
CA VAL A 99 6.11 -11.06 18.02
C VAL A 99 5.43 -12.12 18.85
N GLY A 100 6.19 -13.14 19.26
CA GLY A 100 5.73 -14.24 20.10
C GLY A 100 5.53 -13.85 21.57
N LYS A 101 5.13 -14.84 22.37
CA LYS A 101 5.13 -14.71 23.84
C LYS A 101 6.57 -14.56 24.33
N GLY A 102 6.79 -13.73 25.34
CA GLY A 102 8.11 -13.50 25.91
C GLY A 102 9.09 -12.73 25.04
N GLU A 103 8.67 -12.27 23.87
CA GLU A 103 9.50 -11.56 22.92
C GLU A 103 9.07 -10.10 22.79
N LYS A 104 10.01 -9.25 22.40
CA LYS A 104 9.77 -7.85 22.02
C LYS A 104 10.56 -7.56 20.76
N ALA A 105 10.08 -6.67 19.90
CA ALA A 105 10.76 -6.27 18.69
C ALA A 105 10.70 -4.76 18.50
N MET A 106 11.71 -4.21 17.83
CA MET A 106 11.69 -2.84 17.33
C MET A 106 11.77 -2.87 15.80
N VAL A 107 10.86 -2.19 15.16
CA VAL A 107 10.78 -2.06 13.71
C VAL A 107 10.91 -0.60 13.34
N THR A 108 11.75 -0.30 12.34
CA THR A 108 11.78 1.03 11.72
C THR A 108 11.07 0.92 10.37
N LEU A 109 10.00 1.66 10.22
CA LEU A 109 9.21 1.72 8.99
C LEU A 109 9.91 2.57 7.92
N PRO A 110 9.50 2.44 6.63
CA PRO A 110 10.14 3.17 5.52
C PRO A 110 10.11 4.70 5.64
N ASP A 111 9.17 5.26 6.42
CA ASP A 111 9.06 6.70 6.70
C ASP A 111 9.94 7.18 7.87
N GLY A 112 10.71 6.27 8.49
CA GLY A 112 11.53 6.53 9.67
C GLY A 112 10.78 6.40 11.00
N THR A 113 9.49 6.09 11.01
CA THR A 113 8.72 5.80 12.23
C THR A 113 9.29 4.58 12.95
N LYS A 114 9.50 4.69 14.26
CA LYS A 114 9.95 3.58 15.10
C LYS A 114 8.76 2.99 15.85
N VAL A 115 8.59 1.68 15.74
CA VAL A 115 7.54 0.94 16.42
C VAL A 115 8.17 -0.09 17.33
N TYR A 116 7.94 0.03 18.63
CA TYR A 116 8.32 -0.97 19.62
C TYR A 116 7.11 -1.87 19.83
N LEU A 117 7.26 -3.14 19.54
CA LEU A 117 6.21 -4.16 19.65
C LEU A 117 6.39 -4.95 20.93
N ASN A 118 5.35 -5.04 21.74
CA ASN A 118 5.31 -5.90 22.92
C ASN A 118 4.96 -7.35 22.53
N ALA A 119 5.06 -8.26 23.48
CA ALA A 119 4.73 -9.66 23.30
C ALA A 119 3.32 -9.86 22.69
N GLN A 120 3.17 -10.88 21.86
CA GLN A 120 1.92 -11.22 21.17
C GLN A 120 1.35 -10.10 20.29
N SER A 121 2.21 -9.28 19.71
CA SER A 121 1.80 -8.20 18.81
C SER A 121 2.06 -8.55 17.34
N ALA A 122 1.20 -8.04 16.49
CA ALA A 122 1.32 -8.15 15.03
C ALA A 122 1.14 -6.79 14.37
N LEU A 123 2.06 -6.46 13.47
CA LEU A 123 2.06 -5.25 12.66
C LEU A 123 2.17 -5.64 11.20
N SER A 124 1.25 -5.17 10.34
CA SER A 124 1.43 -5.31 8.89
C SER A 124 1.24 -3.97 8.17
N TYR A 125 1.91 -3.84 7.03
CA TYR A 125 1.81 -2.69 6.15
C TYR A 125 2.09 -3.08 4.70
N PRO A 126 1.43 -2.43 3.71
CA PRO A 126 1.63 -2.75 2.30
C PRO A 126 2.98 -2.25 1.79
N ALA A 127 3.49 -2.86 0.72
CA ALA A 127 4.70 -2.39 0.03
C ALA A 127 4.54 -0.97 -0.55
N SER A 128 3.30 -0.52 -0.76
CA SER A 128 2.95 0.85 -1.14
C SER A 128 2.92 1.85 0.03
N PHE A 129 3.31 1.42 1.24
CA PHE A 129 3.34 2.27 2.43
C PHE A 129 4.07 3.60 2.18
N GLY A 130 3.43 4.70 2.56
CA GLY A 130 3.99 6.06 2.40
C GLY A 130 3.85 6.66 0.99
N GLN A 131 3.30 5.95 0.00
CA GLN A 131 3.04 6.53 -1.32
C GLN A 131 1.84 7.50 -1.28
N GLN A 132 0.67 7.02 -0.86
CA GLN A 132 -0.56 7.83 -0.71
C GLN A 132 -0.84 8.13 0.76
N GLU A 133 -0.77 7.11 1.62
CA GLU A 133 -0.96 7.20 3.07
C GLU A 133 0.06 6.34 3.81
N ARG A 134 0.26 6.62 5.10
CA ARG A 134 1.12 5.84 5.99
C ARG A 134 0.24 5.00 6.89
N LYS A 135 -0.32 3.92 6.33
CA LYS A 135 -1.28 3.07 7.05
C LYS A 135 -0.66 1.74 7.42
N VAL A 136 -0.85 1.34 8.68
CA VAL A 136 -0.47 0.03 9.22
C VAL A 136 -1.68 -0.64 9.84
N GLN A 137 -1.78 -1.97 9.71
CA GLN A 137 -2.70 -2.79 10.48
C GLN A 137 -2.00 -3.26 11.74
N PHE A 138 -2.70 -3.23 12.87
CA PHE A 138 -2.08 -3.54 14.14
C PHE A 138 -3.01 -4.30 15.10
N SER A 139 -2.43 -5.26 15.81
CA SER A 139 -3.04 -5.97 16.94
C SER A 139 -1.99 -6.25 18.00
N GLY A 140 -2.31 -6.08 19.26
CA GLY A 140 -1.40 -6.28 20.39
C GLY A 140 -1.15 -5.00 21.17
N GLU A 141 0.06 -4.82 21.66
CA GLU A 141 0.54 -3.60 22.30
C GLU A 141 1.79 -3.07 21.62
N ALA A 142 1.80 -1.79 21.31
CA ALA A 142 2.96 -1.14 20.73
C ALA A 142 3.09 0.32 21.14
N TYR A 143 4.36 0.74 21.24
CA TYR A 143 4.73 2.14 21.40
C TYR A 143 5.20 2.66 20.04
N PHE A 144 4.51 3.67 19.54
CA PHE A 144 4.78 4.32 18.28
C PHE A 144 5.49 5.64 18.50
N ASP A 145 6.65 5.81 17.86
CA ASP A 145 7.38 7.08 17.74
C ASP A 145 7.32 7.47 16.26
N VAL A 146 6.27 8.22 15.92
CA VAL A 146 5.89 8.47 14.52
C VAL A 146 6.66 9.66 13.95
N ALA A 147 7.37 9.44 12.86
CA ALA A 147 8.03 10.49 12.09
C ALA A 147 7.03 11.57 11.64
N ARG A 148 7.38 12.85 11.84
CA ARG A 148 6.49 13.97 11.53
C ARG A 148 6.34 14.16 10.02
N ASP A 149 5.10 14.12 9.55
CA ASP A 149 4.71 14.49 8.19
C ASP A 149 3.25 15.00 8.22
N GLU A 150 3.08 16.31 8.02
CA GLU A 150 1.76 16.96 8.04
C GLU A 150 0.94 16.73 6.77
N LYS A 151 1.61 16.34 5.68
CA LYS A 151 0.95 16.09 4.39
C LYS A 151 0.39 14.68 4.27
N LYS A 152 1.05 13.71 4.93
CA LYS A 152 0.67 12.30 4.89
C LYS A 152 0.43 11.79 6.31
N PRO A 153 -0.82 11.73 6.77
CA PRO A 153 -1.15 11.19 8.07
C PRO A 153 -0.66 9.75 8.25
N PHE A 154 -0.21 9.41 9.47
CA PHE A 154 0.05 8.04 9.87
C PHE A 154 -1.19 7.46 10.53
N ILE A 155 -1.60 6.29 10.10
CA ILE A 155 -2.84 5.63 10.55
C ILE A 155 -2.50 4.25 11.08
N VAL A 156 -2.76 4.02 12.38
CA VAL A 156 -2.79 2.68 12.96
C VAL A 156 -4.21 2.18 12.90
N ASP A 157 -4.44 1.13 12.15
CA ASP A 157 -5.76 0.59 11.88
C ASP A 157 -5.99 -0.76 12.58
N ASN A 158 -7.17 -0.90 13.16
CA ASN A 158 -7.67 -2.13 13.77
C ASN A 158 -9.16 -2.26 13.37
N PRO A 159 -9.76 -3.43 13.28
CA PRO A 159 -11.16 -3.59 12.87
C PRO A 159 -12.16 -2.71 13.63
N VAL A 160 -11.92 -2.43 14.91
CA VAL A 160 -12.84 -1.71 15.79
C VAL A 160 -12.45 -0.25 15.99
N ILE A 161 -11.16 0.03 16.06
CA ILE A 161 -10.61 1.35 16.40
C ILE A 161 -9.50 1.74 15.43
N SER A 162 -9.36 3.03 15.17
CA SER A 162 -8.29 3.58 14.33
C SER A 162 -7.71 4.81 15.00
N VAL A 163 -6.38 4.93 14.91
CA VAL A 163 -5.60 6.04 15.48
C VAL A 163 -4.91 6.78 14.33
N LYS A 164 -5.15 8.10 14.24
CA LYS A 164 -4.59 8.96 13.21
C LYS A 164 -3.73 10.06 13.82
N VAL A 165 -2.50 10.19 13.30
CA VAL A 165 -1.50 11.15 13.79
C VAL A 165 -0.70 11.78 12.65
N LEU A 166 0.02 12.88 12.92
CA LEU A 166 0.89 13.57 11.94
C LEU A 166 2.38 13.52 12.31
N GLY A 167 2.70 13.13 13.55
CA GLY A 167 4.04 13.09 14.12
C GLY A 167 3.88 13.15 15.63
N THR A 168 3.81 12.00 16.27
CA THR A 168 3.26 11.85 17.61
C THR A 168 3.86 10.63 18.27
N VAL A 169 4.06 10.70 19.55
CA VAL A 169 4.50 9.58 20.38
C VAL A 169 3.34 9.09 21.22
N PHE A 170 2.97 7.80 21.09
CA PHE A 170 1.84 7.22 21.81
C PHE A 170 1.98 5.71 22.01
N ASN A 171 1.33 5.19 23.04
CA ASN A 171 1.15 3.76 23.26
C ASN A 171 -0.25 3.34 22.77
N PHE A 172 -0.33 2.22 22.08
CA PHE A 172 -1.59 1.67 21.60
C PHE A 172 -1.72 0.20 22.02
N TYR A 173 -2.75 -0.09 22.78
CA TYR A 173 -3.12 -1.41 23.24
C TYR A 173 -4.42 -1.85 22.61
N ALA A 174 -4.36 -2.88 21.76
CA ALA A 174 -5.49 -3.37 20.97
C ALA A 174 -5.43 -4.89 20.76
N THR A 175 -5.50 -5.64 21.86
CA THR A 175 -5.49 -7.12 21.79
C THR A 175 -6.87 -7.67 21.44
N THR A 176 -6.91 -8.83 20.79
CA THR A 176 -8.16 -9.55 20.53
C THR A 176 -8.69 -10.27 21.77
N HIS A 177 -7.82 -10.56 22.72
CA HIS A 177 -8.12 -11.39 23.90
C HIS A 177 -8.65 -10.61 25.10
N ASP A 178 -8.45 -9.29 25.13
CA ASP A 178 -8.92 -8.46 26.23
C ASP A 178 -10.18 -7.69 25.85
N ASP A 179 -10.95 -7.32 26.86
CA ASP A 179 -12.24 -6.65 26.70
C ASP A 179 -12.12 -5.15 26.41
N TRP A 180 -10.91 -4.61 26.30
CA TRP A 180 -10.69 -3.18 26.07
C TRP A 180 -9.63 -2.90 25.04
N PHE A 181 -9.73 -1.72 24.46
CA PHE A 181 -8.68 -1.03 23.74
C PHE A 181 -8.25 0.20 24.51
N GLU A 182 -6.96 0.54 24.43
CA GLU A 182 -6.42 1.70 25.11
C GLU A 182 -5.42 2.44 24.23
N THR A 183 -5.46 3.77 24.23
CA THR A 183 -4.49 4.62 23.57
C THR A 183 -4.04 5.69 24.53
N THR A 184 -2.75 5.76 24.85
CA THR A 184 -2.14 6.75 25.73
C THR A 184 -1.25 7.69 24.91
N LEU A 185 -1.51 8.98 25.00
CA LEU A 185 -0.73 9.99 24.30
C LEU A 185 0.43 10.48 25.16
N VAL A 186 1.65 10.33 24.65
CA VAL A 186 2.88 10.81 25.26
C VAL A 186 3.20 12.23 24.82
N GLU A 187 3.31 12.44 23.49
CA GLU A 187 3.67 13.73 22.90
C GLU A 187 2.91 13.95 21.59
N GLY A 188 2.53 15.20 21.32
CA GLY A 188 1.85 15.59 20.08
C GLY A 188 0.33 15.59 20.19
N LYS A 189 -0.36 15.02 19.21
CA LYS A 189 -1.81 14.99 19.10
C LYS A 189 -2.27 13.69 18.43
N VAL A 190 -3.26 13.04 19.02
CA VAL A 190 -3.85 11.80 18.51
C VAL A 190 -5.34 11.98 18.24
N GLU A 191 -5.79 11.66 17.05
CA GLU A 191 -7.21 11.47 16.75
C GLU A 191 -7.52 9.98 16.85
N VAL A 192 -8.42 9.60 17.76
CA VAL A 192 -8.89 8.23 17.93
C VAL A 192 -10.31 8.13 17.38
N THR A 193 -10.53 7.16 16.50
CA THR A 193 -11.84 6.90 15.90
C THR A 193 -12.31 5.50 16.28
N LEU A 194 -13.42 5.39 16.99
CA LEU A 194 -14.18 4.15 17.14
C LEU A 194 -15.00 3.96 15.85
N LYS A 195 -14.87 2.81 15.20
CA LYS A 195 -15.53 2.53 13.91
C LYS A 195 -16.93 1.95 14.09
N MET A 196 -17.12 1.14 15.11
CA MET A 196 -18.37 0.41 15.36
C MET A 196 -18.64 0.30 16.86
N PRO A 197 -19.89 0.11 17.30
CA PRO A 197 -21.11 0.08 16.52
C PRO A 197 -21.55 1.46 16.02
N THR A 198 -21.22 2.53 16.75
CA THR A 198 -21.51 3.92 16.38
C THR A 198 -20.21 4.68 16.22
N PRO A 199 -19.88 5.22 15.04
CA PRO A 199 -18.66 5.98 14.84
C PRO A 199 -18.55 7.15 15.81
N ARG A 200 -17.42 7.22 16.52
CA ARG A 200 -17.11 8.28 17.47
C ARG A 200 -15.67 8.70 17.33
N LYS A 201 -15.41 9.99 17.39
CA LYS A 201 -14.06 10.56 17.29
C LYS A 201 -13.74 11.39 18.51
N GLU A 202 -12.50 11.25 18.98
CA GLU A 202 -11.96 12.06 20.05
C GLU A 202 -10.51 12.45 19.76
N ILE A 203 -10.09 13.56 20.33
CA ILE A 203 -8.74 14.06 20.21
C ILE A 203 -8.10 14.10 21.57
N LEU A 204 -7.01 13.34 21.74
CA LEU A 204 -6.24 13.33 22.96
C LEU A 204 -5.21 14.45 23.01
N LYS A 205 -4.97 14.94 24.22
CA LYS A 205 -3.85 15.81 24.61
C LYS A 205 -2.78 14.99 25.34
N PRO A 206 -1.53 15.45 25.41
CA PRO A 206 -0.49 14.77 26.18
C PRO A 206 -0.94 14.45 27.61
N ASN A 207 -0.51 13.28 28.11
CA ASN A 207 -0.90 12.70 29.39
C ASN A 207 -2.40 12.32 29.49
N GLN A 208 -3.07 12.19 28.37
CA GLN A 208 -4.41 11.61 28.33
C GLN A 208 -4.38 10.22 27.74
N LYS A 209 -5.26 9.36 28.24
CA LYS A 209 -5.58 8.09 27.64
C LYS A 209 -7.08 7.96 27.38
N ILE A 210 -7.39 7.22 26.35
CA ILE A 210 -8.73 6.78 26.03
C ILE A 210 -8.80 5.28 26.22
N ARG A 211 -9.86 4.83 26.87
CA ARG A 211 -10.15 3.41 27.06
C ARG A 211 -11.54 3.09 26.55
N TYR A 212 -11.63 2.10 25.69
CA TYR A 212 -12.87 1.57 25.17
C TYR A 212 -13.09 0.13 25.67
N ASN A 213 -14.20 -0.11 26.33
CA ASN A 213 -14.59 -1.46 26.75
C ASN A 213 -15.49 -2.09 25.68
N LYS A 214 -15.08 -3.22 25.12
CA LYS A 214 -15.79 -3.94 24.05
C LYS A 214 -17.13 -4.53 24.49
N LEU A 215 -17.23 -4.94 25.76
CA LEU A 215 -18.43 -5.60 26.29
C LEU A 215 -19.53 -4.59 26.63
N THR A 216 -19.14 -3.48 27.26
CA THR A 216 -20.10 -2.48 27.76
C THR A 216 -20.32 -1.32 26.80
N GLY A 217 -19.45 -1.15 25.79
CA GLY A 217 -19.42 0.01 24.92
C GLY A 217 -18.94 1.29 25.61
N ALA A 218 -18.44 1.20 26.83
CA ALA A 218 -17.97 2.35 27.58
C ALA A 218 -16.71 2.94 26.93
N TRP A 219 -16.73 4.27 26.75
CA TRP A 219 -15.67 5.06 26.10
C TRP A 219 -15.31 6.21 27.04
N ASN A 220 -14.14 6.10 27.66
CA ASN A 220 -13.70 7.02 28.71
C ASN A 220 -12.37 7.67 28.36
N ILE A 221 -12.25 8.96 28.60
CA ILE A 221 -11.01 9.70 28.54
C ILE A 221 -10.60 10.08 29.97
N SER A 222 -9.36 9.82 30.33
CA SER A 222 -8.81 10.17 31.63
C SER A 222 -7.38 10.71 31.50
N THR A 223 -6.94 11.47 32.48
CA THR A 223 -5.51 11.75 32.68
C THR A 223 -4.82 10.50 33.19
N THR A 224 -3.61 10.24 32.74
CA THR A 224 -2.83 9.08 33.12
C THR A 224 -1.38 9.44 33.36
N ASP A 225 -0.67 8.61 34.11
CA ASP A 225 0.78 8.64 34.16
C ASP A 225 1.35 7.85 32.97
N VAL A 226 1.87 8.58 32.01
CA VAL A 226 2.48 8.00 30.80
C VAL A 226 3.66 7.08 31.15
N TRP A 227 4.36 7.38 32.23
CA TRP A 227 5.47 6.55 32.70
C TRP A 227 5.00 5.13 33.05
N GLU A 228 3.84 5.03 33.71
CA GLU A 228 3.22 3.73 34.03
C GLU A 228 2.74 3.01 32.78
N ASP A 229 1.99 3.71 31.90
CA ASP A 229 1.41 3.09 30.69
C ASP A 229 2.46 2.65 29.66
N THR A 230 3.69 3.16 29.75
CA THR A 230 4.82 2.79 28.87
C THR A 230 5.91 1.99 29.58
N ALA A 231 5.66 1.54 30.81
CA ALA A 231 6.62 0.81 31.64
C ALA A 231 7.19 -0.44 30.96
N TRP A 232 6.35 -1.18 30.25
CA TRP A 232 6.73 -2.38 29.53
C TRP A 232 7.86 -2.20 28.53
N LYS A 233 7.98 -1.00 27.93
CA LYS A 233 9.06 -0.67 26.99
C LYS A 233 10.43 -0.66 27.67
N ARG A 234 10.47 -0.34 28.96
CA ARG A 234 11.70 -0.32 29.77
C ARG A 234 12.00 -1.66 30.45
N GLY A 235 11.11 -2.64 30.28
CA GLY A 235 11.22 -3.94 30.93
C GLY A 235 10.43 -4.05 32.23
N ASP A 236 9.70 -3.00 32.63
CA ASP A 236 8.93 -3.02 33.86
C ASP A 236 7.56 -3.65 33.65
N MET A 237 7.08 -4.44 34.61
CA MET A 237 5.71 -4.89 34.69
C MET A 237 5.00 -4.20 35.84
N MET A 238 3.98 -3.41 35.54
CA MET A 238 3.21 -2.68 36.52
C MET A 238 1.82 -3.26 36.66
N PHE A 239 1.43 -3.55 37.88
CA PHE A 239 0.12 -4.05 38.26
C PHE A 239 -0.55 -3.06 39.19
N ARG A 240 -1.81 -2.71 38.89
CA ARG A 240 -2.62 -1.83 39.73
C ARG A 240 -3.99 -2.48 39.92
N SER A 241 -4.25 -2.90 41.20
CA SER A 241 -5.50 -3.53 41.58
C SER A 241 -5.91 -4.70 40.68
N LYS A 242 -4.93 -5.55 40.30
CA LYS A 242 -5.13 -6.71 39.44
C LYS A 242 -5.54 -7.94 40.23
N THR A 243 -6.44 -8.76 39.69
CA THR A 243 -6.72 -10.09 40.22
C THR A 243 -5.50 -10.98 40.01
N PHE A 244 -5.42 -12.05 40.85
CA PHE A 244 -4.33 -13.02 40.70
C PHE A 244 -4.31 -13.66 39.29
N GLU A 245 -5.48 -13.95 38.73
CA GLU A 245 -5.64 -14.48 37.38
C GLU A 245 -5.07 -13.52 36.30
N GLU A 246 -5.37 -12.22 36.42
CA GLU A 246 -4.81 -11.21 35.49
C GLU A 246 -3.28 -11.11 35.64
N VAL A 247 -2.75 -11.20 36.85
CA VAL A 247 -1.30 -11.22 37.10
C VAL A 247 -0.67 -12.44 36.43
N ILE A 248 -1.19 -13.64 36.65
CA ILE A 248 -0.70 -14.89 36.04
C ILE A 248 -0.71 -14.78 34.49
N LYS A 249 -1.82 -14.35 33.91
CA LYS A 249 -1.95 -14.18 32.46
C LYS A 249 -0.90 -13.20 31.91
N GLN A 250 -0.63 -12.12 32.62
CA GLN A 250 0.38 -11.14 32.20
C GLN A 250 1.80 -11.69 32.30
N LEU A 251 2.10 -12.50 33.35
CA LEU A 251 3.37 -13.21 33.48
C LEU A 251 3.59 -14.22 32.35
N GLU A 252 2.56 -14.98 31.96
CA GLU A 252 2.63 -15.92 30.84
C GLU A 252 3.01 -15.22 29.52
N ILE A 253 2.40 -14.05 29.28
CA ILE A 253 2.67 -13.25 28.08
C ILE A 253 4.08 -12.66 28.12
N TYR A 254 4.48 -12.10 29.26
CA TYR A 254 5.74 -11.39 29.41
C TYR A 254 6.96 -12.31 29.38
N TYR A 255 6.88 -13.48 30.05
CA TYR A 255 8.02 -14.43 30.13
C TYR A 255 7.95 -15.56 29.10
N GLY A 256 6.87 -15.68 28.33
CA GLY A 256 6.69 -16.78 27.38
C GLY A 256 6.54 -18.14 28.04
N VAL A 257 6.00 -18.17 29.26
CA VAL A 257 5.77 -19.39 30.07
C VAL A 257 4.30 -19.80 30.03
N THR A 258 4.02 -21.02 30.43
CA THR A 258 2.66 -21.52 30.71
C THR A 258 2.52 -21.73 32.20
N ILE A 259 1.51 -21.13 32.83
CA ILE A 259 1.29 -21.22 34.27
C ILE A 259 -0.03 -21.95 34.55
N ASN A 260 0.07 -23.15 35.05
CA ASN A 260 -1.07 -23.96 35.49
C ASN A 260 -1.31 -23.69 36.96
N ALA A 261 -2.46 -23.16 37.35
CA ALA A 261 -2.82 -22.93 38.75
C ALA A 261 -3.91 -23.91 39.18
N GLU A 262 -3.63 -24.68 40.22
CA GLU A 262 -4.55 -25.62 40.85
C GLU A 262 -4.98 -25.08 42.21
N GLY A 263 -6.28 -25.07 42.49
CA GLY A 263 -6.89 -24.54 43.72
C GLY A 263 -7.80 -23.34 43.44
N ASN A 264 -8.25 -22.67 44.50
CA ASN A 264 -9.09 -21.50 44.39
C ASN A 264 -8.24 -20.22 44.24
N TYR A 265 -8.59 -19.35 43.32
CA TYR A 265 -7.90 -18.08 43.16
C TYR A 265 -8.12 -17.14 44.35
N PRO A 266 -7.05 -16.50 44.87
CA PRO A 266 -7.18 -15.55 45.96
C PRO A 266 -7.98 -14.31 45.51
N LYS A 267 -8.85 -13.81 46.39
CA LYS A 267 -9.68 -12.62 46.14
C LYS A 267 -8.89 -11.31 46.31
N LYS A 268 -7.70 -11.36 46.91
CA LYS A 268 -6.84 -10.20 47.16
C LYS A 268 -6.28 -9.68 45.87
N LEU A 269 -6.45 -8.38 45.63
CA LEU A 269 -5.91 -7.70 44.43
C LEU A 269 -4.42 -7.39 44.64
N PHE A 270 -3.65 -7.42 43.57
CA PHE A 270 -2.25 -7.11 43.54
C PHE A 270 -2.00 -5.68 42.99
N THR A 271 -1.13 -4.94 43.68
CA THR A 271 -0.57 -3.68 43.19
C THR A 271 0.92 -3.70 43.48
N GLY A 272 1.72 -3.55 42.44
CA GLY A 272 3.17 -3.59 42.54
C GLY A 272 3.85 -3.45 41.17
N THR A 273 5.18 -3.30 41.16
CA THR A 273 5.99 -3.23 39.96
C THR A 273 7.11 -4.26 40.08
N PHE A 274 7.30 -5.01 39.01
CA PHE A 274 8.45 -5.89 38.86
C PHE A 274 9.41 -5.32 37.80
N HIS A 275 10.70 -5.30 38.15
CA HIS A 275 11.80 -4.93 37.28
C HIS A 275 12.67 -6.16 36.94
N GLU A 276 12.13 -7.34 37.15
CA GLU A 276 12.87 -8.59 37.13
C GLU A 276 12.87 -9.20 35.74
N ASP A 277 14.04 -9.62 35.28
CA ASP A 277 14.19 -10.37 34.05
C ASP A 277 13.93 -11.87 34.24
N ASP A 278 13.90 -12.38 35.48
CA ASP A 278 13.65 -13.79 35.83
C ASP A 278 12.29 -13.98 36.47
N VAL A 279 11.49 -14.85 35.89
CA VAL A 279 10.16 -15.22 36.37
C VAL A 279 10.20 -15.85 37.76
N ASN A 280 11.29 -16.55 38.15
CA ASN A 280 11.40 -17.12 39.49
C ASN A 280 11.48 -16.05 40.57
N ALA A 281 12.23 -14.95 40.31
CA ALA A 281 12.28 -13.82 41.25
C ALA A 281 10.90 -13.18 41.43
N VAL A 282 10.13 -13.06 40.35
CA VAL A 282 8.74 -12.56 40.42
C VAL A 282 7.84 -13.51 41.20
N LEU A 283 7.92 -14.84 40.99
CA LEU A 283 7.13 -15.80 41.71
C LEU A 283 7.46 -15.80 43.20
N LEU A 284 8.74 -15.69 43.58
CA LEU A 284 9.15 -15.56 44.99
C LEU A 284 8.59 -14.28 45.64
N ASN A 285 8.56 -13.18 44.92
CA ASN A 285 7.93 -11.95 45.40
C ASN A 285 6.41 -12.12 45.56
N LEU A 286 5.74 -12.78 44.62
CA LEU A 286 4.32 -13.03 44.67
C LEU A 286 3.95 -13.96 45.84
N GLN A 287 4.81 -14.94 46.24
CA GLN A 287 4.62 -15.79 47.40
C GLN A 287 4.59 -15.02 48.75
N GLN A 288 5.14 -13.79 48.79
CA GLN A 288 5.01 -12.93 49.97
C GLN A 288 3.59 -12.34 50.12
N HIS A 289 2.81 -12.31 49.07
CA HIS A 289 1.45 -11.76 49.02
C HIS A 289 0.36 -12.82 48.96
N TYR A 290 0.70 -13.99 48.39
CA TYR A 290 -0.23 -15.08 48.12
C TYR A 290 0.36 -16.38 48.64
N ASP A 291 -0.50 -17.22 49.19
CA ASP A 291 -0.11 -18.54 49.68
C ASP A 291 -0.22 -19.56 48.55
N PHE A 292 0.91 -19.92 47.98
CA PHE A 292 1.04 -20.96 46.96
C PHE A 292 2.43 -21.59 46.95
N GLU A 293 2.49 -22.82 46.48
CA GLU A 293 3.73 -23.50 46.12
C GLU A 293 3.86 -23.53 44.61
N TYR A 294 5.08 -23.56 44.09
CA TYR A 294 5.28 -23.72 42.64
C TYR A 294 6.41 -24.65 42.29
N ASN A 295 6.27 -25.30 41.13
CA ASN A 295 7.31 -26.11 40.51
C ASN A 295 7.44 -25.72 39.04
N LYS A 296 8.67 -25.38 38.60
CA LYS A 296 8.98 -24.99 37.23
C LYS A 296 9.76 -26.08 36.51
N ILE A 297 9.24 -26.52 35.36
CA ILE A 297 9.87 -27.53 34.50
C ILE A 297 9.93 -26.92 33.09
N GLY A 298 11.10 -26.45 32.67
CA GLY A 298 11.27 -25.72 31.42
C GLY A 298 10.44 -24.43 31.39
N ASN A 299 9.52 -24.32 30.46
CA ASN A 299 8.61 -23.17 30.31
C ASN A 299 7.25 -23.40 30.95
N VAL A 300 7.05 -24.50 31.66
CA VAL A 300 5.80 -24.81 32.37
C VAL A 300 6.00 -24.60 33.88
N ILE A 301 5.11 -23.83 34.50
CA ILE A 301 5.09 -23.54 35.91
C ILE A 301 3.76 -24.04 36.45
N ASN A 302 3.83 -24.96 37.42
CA ASN A 302 2.63 -25.46 38.10
C ASN A 302 2.55 -24.81 39.46
N LEU A 303 1.45 -24.10 39.72
CA LEU A 303 1.14 -23.47 40.99
C LEU A 303 0.11 -24.34 41.75
N LYS A 304 0.36 -24.54 43.03
CA LYS A 304 -0.62 -25.13 43.95
C LYS A 304 -1.05 -24.05 44.93
N LEU A 305 -2.29 -23.58 44.80
CA LEU A 305 -2.87 -22.54 45.63
C LEU A 305 -3.42 -23.14 46.92
N ASN A 306 -3.10 -22.54 48.07
CA ASN A 306 -3.51 -23.04 49.40
C ASN A 306 -4.73 -22.26 49.95
N TYR A 307 -5.75 -21.99 49.09
CA TYR A 307 -6.97 -21.26 49.42
C TYR A 307 -8.22 -22.14 49.39
#